data_0dff661f061dd32cd9cdb1c735a391eb
#
_entry.id   0dff661f061dd32cd9cdb1c735a391eb
#
_cell.length_a   1.000
_cell.length_b   1.000
_cell.length_c   1.000
_cell.angle_alpha   90.00
_cell.angle_beta   90.00
_cell.angle_gamma   90.00
#
_symmetry.space_group_name_H-M   'P 1'
#
loop_
_entity.id
_entity.type
_entity.pdbx_description
1 polymer ?
#
loop_
_entity_poly.entity_id
_entity_poly.type
_entity_poly.pdbx_seq_one_letter_code
_entity_poly.pdbx_strand_id
1 'polypeptide(L)'
;MQASFMLGDTQVSLRALRTLQSCQYKLDSKDVSVLLRGVTDLAPALGLSLLAEVPRQMRQNPHLYAVVMARCIRAHKFDLADRVYDMACDLNIGPQLVASAPTVLLSCSRDRPPSFVHRTLMMLRDGWQPEYHFLNWIIRTAARGMTPRDARSSSVRFRVSRDQDVAAAVNLFCHVANKREYVDPPTARLVLFQIVLLARRHARRGSLSLASKWRSRWISHVDSVMKALFASPMCFDSSNPPDIQNESMLNYYPENTLPLPMSVVKQAILAYMSLHDQRGVQDLFTWIRKHGILPTDILAKNEHANFNALLQIPYPENHDTST
;
A
#
# COMPACT_ATOMS: atom_id res chain seq x y z
N MET A 1 28.66 -9.59 23.18
CA MET A 1 28.22 -8.73 22.08
C MET A 1 26.72 -8.44 22.12
N GLN A 2 25.85 -9.43 22.03
CA GLN A 2 24.40 -9.18 22.01
C GLN A 2 23.92 -8.40 23.26
N ALA A 3 24.41 -8.71 24.45
CA ALA A 3 24.08 -7.99 25.67
C ALA A 3 24.55 -6.53 25.67
N SER A 4 25.74 -6.22 25.14
CA SER A 4 26.23 -4.84 25.05
C SER A 4 25.46 -4.00 24.02
N PHE A 5 24.95 -4.62 22.94
CA PHE A 5 24.03 -3.96 22.01
C PHE A 5 22.67 -3.66 22.65
N MET A 6 22.16 -4.56 23.47
CA MET A 6 20.92 -4.35 24.23
C MET A 6 21.04 -3.19 25.22
N LEU A 7 22.24 -2.96 25.76
CA LEU A 7 22.54 -1.88 26.70
C LEU A 7 22.91 -0.55 25.99
N GLY A 8 22.95 -0.53 24.65
CA GLY A 8 23.22 0.68 23.88
C GLY A 8 24.70 1.13 23.88
N ASP A 9 25.61 0.29 24.37
CA ASP A 9 27.03 0.62 24.42
C ASP A 9 27.78 0.24 23.14
N THR A 10 27.82 1.18 22.20
CA THR A 10 28.51 1.03 20.91
C THR A 10 30.02 0.82 21.04
N GLN A 11 30.68 1.46 22.04
CA GLN A 11 32.13 1.35 22.21
C GLN A 11 32.52 -0.06 22.68
N VAL A 12 31.77 -0.62 23.64
CA VAL A 12 32.01 -1.99 24.11
C VAL A 12 31.77 -2.98 22.99
N SER A 13 30.74 -2.76 22.17
CA SER A 13 30.43 -3.62 21.02
C SER A 13 31.53 -3.60 19.96
N LEU A 14 32.08 -2.43 19.62
CA LEU A 14 33.20 -2.28 18.68
C LEU A 14 34.51 -2.83 19.25
N ARG A 15 34.77 -2.69 20.55
CA ARG A 15 35.92 -3.34 21.20
C ARG A 15 35.82 -4.85 21.16
N ALA A 16 34.63 -5.41 21.49
CA ALA A 16 34.41 -6.83 21.42
C ALA A 16 34.62 -7.37 19.98
N LEU A 17 34.18 -6.62 18.96
CA LEU A 17 34.46 -6.98 17.56
C LEU A 17 35.95 -7.03 17.26
N ARG A 18 36.66 -5.98 17.60
CA ARG A 18 38.13 -5.91 17.38
C ARG A 18 38.86 -7.05 18.10
N THR A 19 38.42 -7.37 19.33
CA THR A 19 38.98 -8.50 20.10
C THR A 19 38.70 -9.82 19.38
N LEU A 20 37.49 -10.05 18.88
CA LEU A 20 37.16 -11.26 18.11
C LEU A 20 38.01 -11.36 16.82
N GLN A 21 38.22 -10.25 16.12
CA GLN A 21 39.08 -10.20 14.94
C GLN A 21 40.54 -10.50 15.31
N SER A 22 41.04 -9.94 16.40
CA SER A 22 42.44 -10.19 16.87
C SER A 22 42.64 -11.63 17.33
N CYS A 23 41.61 -12.29 17.85
CA CYS A 23 41.64 -13.73 18.23
C CYS A 23 41.46 -14.66 17.04
N GLN A 24 41.48 -14.16 15.80
CA GLN A 24 41.24 -14.93 14.57
C GLN A 24 39.93 -15.72 14.55
N TYR A 25 38.93 -15.25 15.34
CA TYR A 25 37.61 -15.87 15.34
C TYR A 25 36.97 -15.70 13.96
N LYS A 26 36.64 -16.79 13.30
CA LYS A 26 35.93 -16.76 12.02
C LYS A 26 34.46 -16.43 12.25
N LEU A 27 34.13 -15.13 12.17
CA LEU A 27 32.73 -14.71 12.16
C LEU A 27 32.04 -15.29 10.93
N ASP A 28 30.88 -15.89 11.13
CA ASP A 28 30.03 -16.31 10.01
C ASP A 28 29.15 -15.13 9.51
N SER A 29 28.45 -15.34 8.42
CA SER A 29 27.57 -14.32 7.83
C SER A 29 26.38 -13.95 8.74
N LYS A 30 25.97 -14.87 9.64
CA LYS A 30 24.88 -14.63 10.59
C LYS A 30 25.38 -13.73 11.72
N ASP A 31 26.56 -13.99 12.25
CA ASP A 31 27.20 -13.18 13.28
C ASP A 31 27.38 -11.74 12.80
N VAL A 32 27.90 -11.58 11.57
CA VAL A 32 28.09 -10.26 10.95
C VAL A 32 26.72 -9.56 10.74
N SER A 33 25.68 -10.28 10.35
CA SER A 33 24.34 -9.73 10.18
C SER A 33 23.75 -9.22 11.51
N VAL A 34 23.90 -9.98 12.60
CA VAL A 34 23.46 -9.59 13.96
C VAL A 34 24.22 -8.36 14.43
N LEU A 35 25.53 -8.33 14.20
CA LEU A 35 26.38 -7.22 14.55
C LEU A 35 25.98 -5.94 13.79
N LEU A 36 25.87 -6.02 12.46
CA LEU A 36 25.44 -4.90 11.62
C LEU A 36 24.08 -4.37 12.04
N ARG A 37 23.14 -5.27 12.36
CA ARG A 37 21.81 -4.92 12.87
C ARG A 37 21.94 -4.07 14.14
N GLY A 38 22.65 -4.57 15.15
CA GLY A 38 22.78 -3.91 16.43
C GLY A 38 23.49 -2.54 16.32
N VAL A 39 24.61 -2.48 15.58
CA VAL A 39 25.35 -1.22 15.38
C VAL A 39 24.53 -0.21 14.60
N THR A 40 23.80 -0.63 13.55
CA THR A 40 22.99 0.27 12.73
C THR A 40 21.76 0.78 13.49
N ASP A 41 21.17 -0.01 14.38
CA ASP A 41 20.06 0.44 15.24
C ASP A 41 20.51 1.55 16.20
N LEU A 42 21.74 1.48 16.71
CA LEU A 42 22.31 2.48 17.61
C LEU A 42 22.79 3.72 16.85
N ALA A 43 23.55 3.51 15.78
CA ALA A 43 24.15 4.57 14.98
C ALA A 43 24.22 4.16 13.49
N PRO A 44 23.26 4.58 12.66
CA PRO A 44 23.20 4.20 11.24
C PRO A 44 24.48 4.46 10.44
N ALA A 45 25.18 5.56 10.73
CA ALA A 45 26.44 5.88 10.06
C ALA A 45 27.58 4.90 10.41
N LEU A 46 27.63 4.42 11.67
CA LEU A 46 28.59 3.39 12.07
C LEU A 46 28.29 2.05 11.43
N GLY A 47 27.01 1.71 11.26
CA GLY A 47 26.61 0.50 10.52
C GLY A 47 27.13 0.49 9.09
N LEU A 48 27.08 1.65 8.41
CA LEU A 48 27.66 1.81 7.07
C LEU A 48 29.19 1.65 7.08
N SER A 49 29.88 2.28 8.01
CA SER A 49 31.35 2.15 8.14
C SER A 49 31.75 0.72 8.44
N LEU A 50 31.04 0.06 9.35
CA LEU A 50 31.29 -1.34 9.67
C LEU A 50 31.06 -2.26 8.46
N LEU A 51 30.03 -2.02 7.66
CA LEU A 51 29.77 -2.78 6.44
C LEU A 51 30.92 -2.65 5.44
N ALA A 52 31.56 -1.48 5.36
CA ALA A 52 32.75 -1.25 4.52
C ALA A 52 34.00 -2.01 5.01
N GLU A 53 34.09 -2.29 6.31
CA GLU A 53 35.20 -3.03 6.92
C GLU A 53 35.01 -4.56 6.87
N VAL A 54 33.81 -5.06 6.56
CA VAL A 54 33.55 -6.49 6.43
C VAL A 54 34.42 -7.09 5.32
N PRO A 55 35.04 -8.28 5.51
CA PRO A 55 35.87 -8.94 4.49
C PRO A 55 35.16 -9.07 3.15
N ARG A 56 35.87 -8.83 2.04
CA ARG A 56 35.32 -8.78 0.67
C ARG A 56 34.48 -10.02 0.30
N GLN A 57 34.91 -11.20 0.75
CA GLN A 57 34.20 -12.46 0.50
C GLN A 57 32.79 -12.46 1.12
N MET A 58 32.64 -11.92 2.35
CA MET A 58 31.35 -11.81 3.03
C MET A 58 30.51 -10.67 2.48
N ARG A 59 31.14 -9.58 2.00
CA ARG A 59 30.44 -8.45 1.39
C ARG A 59 29.69 -8.81 0.10
N GLN A 60 29.94 -9.97 -0.50
CA GLN A 60 29.15 -10.46 -1.63
C GLN A 60 27.75 -10.96 -1.21
N ASN A 61 27.44 -11.02 0.08
CA ASN A 61 26.14 -11.44 0.55
C ASN A 61 25.14 -10.25 0.55
N PRO A 62 24.11 -10.23 -0.33
CA PRO A 62 23.15 -9.15 -0.45
C PRO A 62 22.35 -8.93 0.85
N HIS A 63 22.17 -9.97 1.67
CA HIS A 63 21.45 -9.88 2.93
C HIS A 63 22.07 -8.87 3.91
N LEU A 64 23.40 -8.72 3.94
CA LEU A 64 24.05 -7.76 4.82
C LEU A 64 23.67 -6.31 4.47
N TYR A 65 23.60 -6.00 3.19
CA TYR A 65 23.15 -4.68 2.70
C TYR A 65 21.66 -4.46 3.01
N ALA A 66 20.82 -5.46 2.78
CA ALA A 66 19.40 -5.39 3.11
C ALA A 66 19.16 -5.08 4.59
N VAL A 67 19.92 -5.70 5.49
CA VAL A 67 19.83 -5.46 6.93
C VAL A 67 20.20 -4.01 7.28
N VAL A 68 21.32 -3.50 6.79
CA VAL A 68 21.74 -2.12 7.05
C VAL A 68 20.75 -1.12 6.45
N MET A 69 20.34 -1.31 5.19
CA MET A 69 19.35 -0.45 4.55
C MET A 69 18.03 -0.40 5.34
N ALA A 70 17.49 -1.56 5.75
CA ALA A 70 16.24 -1.62 6.51
C ALA A 70 16.32 -0.83 7.82
N ARG A 71 17.48 -0.82 8.48
CA ARG A 71 17.71 -0.05 9.72
C ARG A 71 17.85 1.45 9.45
N CYS A 72 18.60 1.83 8.42
CA CYS A 72 18.66 3.22 7.95
C CYS A 72 17.28 3.78 7.62
N ILE A 73 16.42 3.01 6.93
CA ILE A 73 15.05 3.40 6.61
C ILE A 73 14.22 3.60 7.88
N ARG A 74 14.31 2.67 8.83
CA ARG A 74 13.61 2.76 10.12
C ARG A 74 14.04 4.00 10.91
N ALA A 75 15.31 4.35 10.86
CA ALA A 75 15.87 5.56 11.47
C ALA A 75 15.60 6.83 10.63
N HIS A 76 14.85 6.76 9.53
CA HIS A 76 14.62 7.86 8.57
C HIS A 76 15.89 8.45 7.95
N LYS A 77 16.99 7.69 7.91
CA LYS A 77 18.28 8.08 7.32
C LYS A 77 18.38 7.56 5.88
N PHE A 78 17.51 8.05 5.01
CA PHE A 78 17.39 7.58 3.61
C PHE A 78 18.68 7.80 2.80
N ASP A 79 19.43 8.89 3.06
CA ASP A 79 20.67 9.15 2.33
C ASP A 79 21.75 8.10 2.65
N LEU A 80 21.75 7.57 3.89
CA LEU A 80 22.61 6.43 4.23
C LEU A 80 22.12 5.14 3.56
N ALA A 81 20.82 4.92 3.48
CA ALA A 81 20.29 3.77 2.76
C ALA A 81 20.63 3.82 1.26
N ASP A 82 20.55 4.97 0.61
CA ASP A 82 20.99 5.18 -0.77
C ASP A 82 22.49 4.81 -0.92
N ARG A 83 23.35 5.30 -0.04
CA ARG A 83 24.79 4.97 -0.05
C ARG A 83 25.08 3.48 0.14
N VAL A 84 24.31 2.78 0.98
CA VAL A 84 24.41 1.32 1.13
C VAL A 84 24.05 0.63 -0.18
N TYR A 85 23.01 1.12 -0.90
CA TYR A 85 22.64 0.58 -2.19
C TYR A 85 23.72 0.81 -3.25
N ASP A 86 24.31 2.01 -3.29
CA ASP A 86 25.41 2.34 -4.20
C ASP A 86 26.61 1.41 -3.95
N MET A 87 26.98 1.16 -2.70
CA MET A 87 28.05 0.20 -2.33
C MET A 87 27.72 -1.22 -2.81
N ALA A 88 26.47 -1.65 -2.80
CA ALA A 88 26.06 -2.94 -3.35
C ALA A 88 26.19 -2.98 -4.88
N CYS A 89 25.85 -1.88 -5.56
CA CYS A 89 26.01 -1.75 -7.00
C CYS A 89 27.49 -1.77 -7.43
N ASP A 90 28.37 -1.09 -6.69
CA ASP A 90 29.82 -1.09 -6.93
C ASP A 90 30.45 -2.48 -6.86
N LEU A 91 29.84 -3.38 -6.09
CA LEU A 91 30.25 -4.79 -5.99
C LEU A 91 29.50 -5.72 -6.94
N ASN A 92 28.68 -5.18 -7.86
CA ASN A 92 27.85 -5.93 -8.80
C ASN A 92 26.82 -6.88 -8.12
N ILE A 93 26.42 -6.59 -6.88
CA ILE A 93 25.40 -7.37 -6.15
C ILE A 93 24.03 -6.67 -6.10
N GLY A 94 23.90 -5.52 -6.75
CA GLY A 94 22.62 -4.79 -6.84
C GLY A 94 21.45 -5.66 -7.33
N PRO A 95 21.58 -6.44 -8.42
CA PRO A 95 20.52 -7.33 -8.89
C PRO A 95 20.08 -8.38 -7.86
N GLN A 96 21.05 -9.00 -7.15
CA GLN A 96 20.76 -9.97 -6.10
C GLN A 96 20.07 -9.31 -4.89
N LEU A 97 20.44 -8.07 -4.58
CA LEU A 97 19.78 -7.29 -3.52
C LEU A 97 18.34 -6.96 -3.92
N VAL A 98 18.06 -6.62 -5.18
CA VAL A 98 16.71 -6.42 -5.69
C VAL A 98 15.86 -7.68 -5.51
N ALA A 99 16.40 -8.84 -5.85
CA ALA A 99 15.70 -10.11 -5.73
C ALA A 99 15.47 -10.53 -4.27
N SER A 100 16.46 -10.29 -3.38
CA SER A 100 16.41 -10.77 -1.99
C SER A 100 15.69 -9.81 -1.02
N ALA A 101 15.61 -8.51 -1.34
CA ALA A 101 15.07 -7.49 -0.45
C ALA A 101 14.17 -6.46 -1.15
N PRO A 102 13.19 -6.88 -1.95
CA PRO A 102 12.35 -5.98 -2.73
C PRO A 102 11.56 -4.99 -1.86
N THR A 103 11.08 -5.43 -0.70
CA THR A 103 10.37 -4.58 0.28
C THR A 103 11.22 -3.40 0.76
N VAL A 104 12.51 -3.65 1.02
CA VAL A 104 13.44 -2.62 1.48
C VAL A 104 13.67 -1.59 0.39
N LEU A 105 13.95 -2.05 -0.84
CA LEU A 105 14.21 -1.18 -1.98
C LEU A 105 12.99 -0.33 -2.36
N LEU A 106 11.79 -0.93 -2.39
CA LEU A 106 10.56 -0.17 -2.62
C LEU A 106 10.35 0.89 -1.54
N SER A 107 10.68 0.58 -0.28
CA SER A 107 10.54 1.55 0.83
C SER A 107 11.44 2.78 0.70
N CYS A 108 12.57 2.65 0.00
CA CYS A 108 13.49 3.76 -0.29
C CYS A 108 13.14 4.53 -1.57
N SER A 109 12.24 4.02 -2.39
CA SER A 109 11.98 4.57 -3.71
C SER A 109 11.52 6.02 -3.67
N ARG A 110 12.14 6.85 -4.52
CA ARG A 110 11.74 8.22 -4.81
C ARG A 110 10.76 8.31 -5.97
N ASP A 111 10.43 7.16 -6.57
CA ASP A 111 9.55 7.10 -7.72
C ASP A 111 8.14 7.53 -7.37
N ARG A 112 7.47 8.15 -8.31
CA ARG A 112 6.05 8.50 -8.18
C ARG A 112 5.15 7.26 -8.29
N PRO A 113 3.89 7.36 -7.80
CA PRO A 113 2.96 6.23 -7.77
C PRO A 113 2.88 5.41 -9.05
N PRO A 114 2.75 5.97 -10.27
CA PRO A 114 2.68 5.15 -11.47
C PRO A 114 3.89 4.22 -11.64
N SER A 115 5.09 4.73 -11.37
CA SER A 115 6.34 3.97 -11.57
C SER A 115 6.55 2.90 -10.50
N PHE A 116 6.44 3.24 -9.21
CA PHE A 116 6.65 2.23 -8.16
C PHE A 116 5.51 1.21 -8.09
N VAL A 117 4.27 1.61 -8.41
CA VAL A 117 3.15 0.67 -8.53
C VAL A 117 3.37 -0.29 -9.69
N HIS A 118 3.80 0.20 -10.86
CA HIS A 118 4.15 -0.66 -11.98
C HIS A 118 5.23 -1.69 -11.60
N ARG A 119 6.29 -1.24 -10.93
CA ARG A 119 7.35 -2.12 -10.42
C ARG A 119 6.79 -3.15 -9.43
N THR A 120 5.93 -2.73 -8.49
CA THR A 120 5.26 -3.64 -7.55
C THR A 120 4.46 -4.71 -8.29
N LEU A 121 3.67 -4.32 -9.29
CA LEU A 121 2.87 -5.26 -10.09
C LEU A 121 3.74 -6.26 -10.86
N MET A 122 4.88 -5.82 -11.42
CA MET A 122 5.84 -6.73 -12.08
C MET A 122 6.38 -7.75 -11.08
N MET A 123 6.84 -7.29 -9.91
CA MET A 123 7.37 -8.18 -8.87
C MET A 123 6.32 -9.19 -8.38
N LEU A 124 5.05 -8.78 -8.22
CA LEU A 124 3.96 -9.69 -7.87
C LEU A 124 3.68 -10.73 -8.97
N ARG A 125 3.84 -10.36 -10.24
CA ARG A 125 3.74 -11.30 -11.37
C ARG A 125 4.90 -12.29 -11.40
N ASP A 126 6.08 -11.84 -11.01
CA ASP A 126 7.29 -12.66 -10.92
C ASP A 126 7.33 -13.57 -9.66
N GLY A 127 6.21 -13.60 -8.91
CA GLY A 127 6.04 -14.50 -7.77
C GLY A 127 6.46 -13.93 -6.41
N TRP A 128 6.78 -12.62 -6.33
CA TRP A 128 7.03 -11.99 -5.04
C TRP A 128 5.77 -11.99 -4.17
N GLN A 129 5.89 -12.46 -2.92
CA GLN A 129 4.82 -12.56 -1.95
C GLN A 129 5.14 -11.70 -0.72
N PRO A 130 4.84 -10.40 -0.75
CA PRO A 130 5.03 -9.53 0.41
C PRO A 130 3.92 -9.73 1.45
N GLU A 131 4.19 -9.34 2.68
CA GLU A 131 3.16 -9.27 3.72
C GLU A 131 2.02 -8.32 3.29
N TYR A 132 0.76 -8.68 3.59
CA TYR A 132 -0.42 -7.88 3.23
C TYR A 132 -0.37 -6.45 3.79
N HIS A 133 0.21 -6.25 4.99
CA HIS A 133 0.42 -4.91 5.57
C HIS A 133 1.27 -4.02 4.68
N PHE A 134 2.29 -4.59 4.03
CA PHE A 134 3.13 -3.85 3.12
C PHE A 134 2.39 -3.49 1.84
N LEU A 135 1.60 -4.40 1.27
CA LEU A 135 0.77 -4.10 0.09
C LEU A 135 -0.25 -3.00 0.38
N ASN A 136 -0.95 -3.09 1.50
CA ASN A 136 -1.89 -2.06 1.94
C ASN A 136 -1.19 -0.70 2.14
N TRP A 137 0.03 -0.71 2.69
CA TRP A 137 0.84 0.52 2.83
C TRP A 137 1.22 1.11 1.46
N ILE A 138 1.64 0.29 0.49
CA ILE A 138 1.96 0.72 -0.88
C ILE A 138 0.74 1.33 -1.57
N ILE A 139 -0.43 0.67 -1.49
CA ILE A 139 -1.68 1.18 -2.07
C ILE A 139 -2.04 2.54 -1.46
N ARG A 140 -1.97 2.66 -0.13
CA ARG A 140 -2.27 3.93 0.58
C ARG A 140 -1.29 5.03 0.21
N THR A 141 -0.02 4.69 0.04
CA THR A 141 1.03 5.63 -0.39
C THR A 141 0.75 6.14 -1.81
N ALA A 142 0.41 5.24 -2.73
CA ALA A 142 0.04 5.59 -4.10
C ALA A 142 -1.22 6.46 -4.14
N ALA A 143 -2.27 6.07 -3.43
CA ALA A 143 -3.53 6.82 -3.39
C ALA A 143 -3.34 8.27 -2.90
N ARG A 144 -2.39 8.51 -2.00
CA ARG A 144 -2.02 9.85 -1.51
C ARG A 144 -1.10 10.62 -2.46
N GLY A 145 -0.69 10.05 -3.59
CA GLY A 145 0.25 10.66 -4.54
C GLY A 145 1.66 10.85 -3.96
N MET A 146 2.02 10.08 -2.94
CA MET A 146 3.31 10.15 -2.25
C MET A 146 4.31 9.17 -2.84
N THR A 147 5.59 9.48 -2.74
CA THR A 147 6.62 8.46 -2.96
C THR A 147 6.73 7.57 -1.71
N PRO A 148 7.20 6.31 -1.82
CA PRO A 148 7.43 5.45 -0.65
C PRO A 148 8.35 6.10 0.39
N ARG A 149 9.39 6.82 -0.06
CA ARG A 149 10.30 7.57 0.80
C ARG A 149 9.59 8.69 1.57
N ASP A 150 8.75 9.50 0.88
CA ASP A 150 8.00 10.59 1.52
C ASP A 150 7.00 10.04 2.55
N ALA A 151 6.37 8.91 2.25
CA ALA A 151 5.40 8.27 3.15
C ALA A 151 6.00 7.76 4.46
N ARG A 152 7.32 7.53 4.50
CA ARG A 152 8.05 7.14 5.71
C ARG A 152 8.71 8.33 6.42
N SER A 153 8.79 9.49 5.78
CA SER A 153 9.33 10.71 6.38
C SER A 153 8.31 11.33 7.33
N SER A 154 8.76 11.79 8.51
CA SER A 154 7.90 12.50 9.46
C SER A 154 7.43 13.87 8.97
N SER A 155 8.06 14.43 7.94
CA SER A 155 7.71 15.72 7.34
C SER A 155 6.72 15.55 6.18
N VAL A 156 5.54 15.00 6.46
CA VAL A 156 4.51 14.80 5.44
C VAL A 156 3.88 16.14 5.04
N ARG A 157 4.33 16.72 3.95
CA ARG A 157 3.54 17.77 3.26
C ARG A 157 2.42 17.08 2.50
N PHE A 158 1.18 17.42 2.81
CA PHE A 158 0.01 16.95 2.05
C PHE A 158 0.19 17.33 0.58
N ARG A 159 0.54 16.35 -0.23
CA ARG A 159 0.55 16.51 -1.69
C ARG A 159 -0.83 16.19 -2.23
N VAL A 160 -1.27 17.01 -3.16
CA VAL A 160 -2.50 16.75 -3.90
C VAL A 160 -2.25 15.61 -4.86
N SER A 161 -2.93 14.48 -4.68
CA SER A 161 -2.87 13.33 -5.58
C SER A 161 -3.30 13.73 -7.01
N ARG A 162 -2.60 13.21 -8.00
CA ARG A 162 -2.96 13.39 -9.42
C ARG A 162 -3.85 12.22 -9.86
N ASP A 163 -4.56 12.40 -10.96
CA ASP A 163 -5.40 11.35 -11.57
C ASP A 163 -4.61 10.05 -11.79
N GLN A 164 -3.38 10.16 -12.30
CA GLN A 164 -2.50 9.03 -12.55
C GLN A 164 -2.09 8.28 -11.27
N ASP A 165 -1.90 9.01 -10.17
CA ASP A 165 -1.50 8.44 -8.88
C ASP A 165 -2.64 7.57 -8.31
N VAL A 166 -3.86 8.12 -8.33
CA VAL A 166 -5.05 7.41 -7.84
C VAL A 166 -5.41 6.24 -8.76
N ALA A 167 -5.31 6.41 -10.09
CA ALA A 167 -5.53 5.32 -11.04
C ALA A 167 -4.52 4.17 -10.83
N ALA A 168 -3.25 4.47 -10.57
CA ALA A 168 -2.25 3.47 -10.24
C ALA A 168 -2.61 2.72 -8.93
N ALA A 169 -3.06 3.46 -7.90
CA ALA A 169 -3.51 2.86 -6.64
C ALA A 169 -4.71 1.93 -6.85
N VAL A 170 -5.70 2.32 -7.67
CA VAL A 170 -6.85 1.48 -8.03
C VAL A 170 -6.39 0.21 -8.73
N ASN A 171 -5.49 0.31 -9.70
CA ASN A 171 -4.98 -0.85 -10.44
C ASN A 171 -4.28 -1.86 -9.51
N LEU A 172 -3.45 -1.38 -8.59
CA LEU A 172 -2.79 -2.25 -7.62
C LEU A 172 -3.80 -2.86 -6.63
N PHE A 173 -4.74 -2.05 -6.15
CA PHE A 173 -5.82 -2.50 -5.27
C PHE A 173 -6.60 -3.65 -5.91
N CYS A 174 -7.09 -3.47 -7.14
CA CYS A 174 -7.85 -4.49 -7.86
C CYS A 174 -7.00 -5.75 -8.12
N HIS A 175 -5.70 -5.59 -8.42
CA HIS A 175 -4.81 -6.73 -8.63
C HIS A 175 -4.66 -7.57 -7.36
N VAL A 176 -4.44 -6.92 -6.22
CA VAL A 176 -4.29 -7.58 -4.91
C VAL A 176 -5.59 -8.27 -4.49
N ALA A 177 -6.72 -7.57 -4.56
CA ALA A 177 -8.02 -8.10 -4.19
C ALA A 177 -8.47 -9.28 -5.08
N ASN A 178 -8.22 -9.21 -6.41
CA ASN A 178 -8.54 -10.30 -7.34
C ASN A 178 -7.70 -11.56 -7.11
N LYS A 179 -6.51 -11.44 -6.52
CA LYS A 179 -5.71 -12.59 -6.08
C LYS A 179 -6.18 -13.15 -4.72
N ARG A 180 -7.30 -12.67 -4.20
CA ARG A 180 -7.84 -12.99 -2.88
C ARG A 180 -6.87 -12.67 -1.72
N GLU A 181 -5.93 -11.75 -1.95
CA GLU A 181 -5.10 -11.23 -0.88
C GLU A 181 -5.88 -10.21 -0.05
N TYR A 182 -5.57 -10.15 1.23
CA TYR A 182 -6.30 -9.29 2.16
C TYR A 182 -6.04 -7.79 1.90
N VAL A 183 -7.11 -7.05 1.62
CA VAL A 183 -7.10 -5.59 1.59
C VAL A 183 -7.86 -5.05 2.79
N ASP A 184 -7.20 -4.23 3.60
CA ASP A 184 -7.82 -3.69 4.80
C ASP A 184 -8.87 -2.61 4.48
N PRO A 185 -9.96 -2.50 5.29
CA PRO A 185 -11.01 -1.52 5.09
C PRO A 185 -10.51 -0.06 5.05
N PRO A 186 -9.53 0.37 5.86
CA PRO A 186 -8.96 1.71 5.75
C PRO A 186 -8.32 2.00 4.39
N THR A 187 -7.71 1.01 3.74
CA THR A 187 -7.12 1.14 2.41
C THR A 187 -8.21 1.32 1.35
N ALA A 188 -9.23 0.46 1.36
CA ALA A 188 -10.39 0.58 0.46
C ALA A 188 -11.07 1.95 0.58
N ARG A 189 -11.38 2.36 1.81
CA ARG A 189 -11.96 3.67 2.10
C ARG A 189 -11.11 4.82 1.59
N LEU A 190 -9.77 4.75 1.76
CA LEU A 190 -8.88 5.81 1.29
C LEU A 190 -8.87 5.91 -0.24
N VAL A 191 -8.82 4.80 -0.96
CA VAL A 191 -8.85 4.78 -2.43
C VAL A 191 -10.13 5.45 -2.94
N LEU A 192 -11.29 5.04 -2.42
CA LEU A 192 -12.58 5.64 -2.78
C LEU A 192 -12.65 7.14 -2.41
N PHE A 193 -12.14 7.52 -1.24
CA PHE A 193 -12.07 8.92 -0.82
C PHE A 193 -11.24 9.79 -1.77
N GLN A 194 -10.11 9.28 -2.27
CA GLN A 194 -9.31 10.01 -3.25
C GLN A 194 -10.04 10.22 -4.57
N ILE A 195 -10.87 9.26 -5.00
CA ILE A 195 -11.75 9.43 -6.17
C ILE A 195 -12.75 10.57 -5.93
N VAL A 196 -13.37 10.64 -4.75
CA VAL A 196 -14.27 11.75 -4.38
C VAL A 196 -13.54 13.10 -4.45
N LEU A 197 -12.33 13.18 -3.91
CA LEU A 197 -11.55 14.42 -3.95
C LEU A 197 -11.18 14.83 -5.38
N LEU A 198 -10.85 13.87 -6.25
CA LEU A 198 -10.61 14.14 -7.66
C LEU A 198 -11.88 14.65 -8.35
N ALA A 199 -13.02 13.99 -8.17
CA ALA A 199 -14.30 14.39 -8.73
C ALA A 199 -14.66 15.82 -8.33
N ARG A 200 -14.59 16.15 -7.05
CA ARG A 200 -14.85 17.52 -6.53
C ARG A 200 -13.89 18.56 -7.11
N ARG A 201 -12.62 18.18 -7.34
CA ARG A 201 -11.64 19.09 -7.93
C ARG A 201 -11.95 19.37 -9.40
N HIS A 202 -12.30 18.33 -10.17
CA HIS A 202 -12.69 18.48 -11.57
C HIS A 202 -13.97 19.29 -11.73
N ALA A 203 -14.97 19.08 -10.87
CA ALA A 203 -16.20 19.86 -10.85
C ALA A 203 -15.92 21.36 -10.66
N ARG A 204 -14.98 21.74 -9.78
CA ARG A 204 -14.60 23.15 -9.55
C ARG A 204 -13.89 23.81 -10.75
N ARG A 205 -13.29 23.02 -11.65
CA ARG A 205 -12.54 23.55 -12.80
C ARG A 205 -13.41 23.83 -14.03
N GLY A 206 -14.69 23.50 -14.02
CA GLY A 206 -15.69 23.92 -15.01
C GLY A 206 -15.51 23.36 -16.43
N SER A 207 -14.65 22.36 -16.66
CA SER A 207 -14.40 21.77 -17.97
C SER A 207 -15.50 20.78 -18.37
N LEU A 208 -16.59 21.27 -19.01
CA LEU A 208 -17.78 20.49 -19.33
C LEU A 208 -17.57 19.44 -20.47
N SER A 209 -16.71 19.68 -21.45
CA SER A 209 -16.59 18.78 -22.63
C SER A 209 -15.64 17.58 -22.45
N LEU A 210 -14.60 17.72 -21.63
CA LEU A 210 -13.76 16.59 -21.21
C LEU A 210 -14.42 15.76 -20.09
N ALA A 211 -15.53 16.27 -19.53
CA ALA A 211 -16.17 15.72 -18.35
C ALA A 211 -16.77 14.31 -18.57
N SER A 212 -17.29 13.98 -19.76
CA SER A 212 -17.96 12.69 -19.98
C SER A 212 -16.97 11.52 -20.00
N LYS A 213 -15.91 11.58 -20.81
CA LYS A 213 -14.88 10.51 -20.89
C LYS A 213 -14.12 10.34 -19.56
N TRP A 214 -13.78 11.47 -18.91
CA TRP A 214 -13.14 11.45 -17.60
C TRP A 214 -14.05 10.80 -16.56
N ARG A 215 -15.33 11.21 -16.52
CA ARG A 215 -16.34 10.66 -15.61
C ARG A 215 -16.54 9.18 -15.82
N SER A 216 -16.78 8.71 -17.05
CA SER A 216 -16.96 7.29 -17.38
C SER A 216 -15.76 6.46 -16.95
N ARG A 217 -14.54 6.94 -17.12
CA ARG A 217 -13.32 6.28 -16.67
C ARG A 217 -13.32 6.11 -15.14
N TRP A 218 -13.69 7.16 -14.38
CA TRP A 218 -13.68 7.11 -12.93
C TRP A 218 -14.82 6.29 -12.35
N ILE A 219 -15.98 6.26 -13.00
CA ILE A 219 -17.07 5.32 -12.70
C ILE A 219 -16.56 3.90 -12.86
N SER A 220 -15.93 3.56 -13.98
CA SER A 220 -15.32 2.25 -14.18
C SER A 220 -14.27 1.89 -13.12
N HIS A 221 -13.53 2.86 -12.60
CA HIS A 221 -12.61 2.63 -11.48
C HIS A 221 -13.35 2.33 -10.17
N VAL A 222 -14.44 3.02 -9.86
CA VAL A 222 -15.27 2.72 -8.68
C VAL A 222 -15.88 1.33 -8.81
N ASP A 223 -16.45 0.99 -9.98
CA ASP A 223 -17.00 -0.35 -10.28
C ASP A 223 -15.95 -1.44 -10.10
N SER A 224 -14.72 -1.20 -10.57
CA SER A 224 -13.63 -2.16 -10.42
C SER A 224 -13.25 -2.36 -8.95
N VAL A 225 -13.18 -1.29 -8.17
CA VAL A 225 -12.93 -1.36 -6.71
C VAL A 225 -14.05 -2.13 -6.02
N MET A 226 -15.32 -1.84 -6.34
CA MET A 226 -16.46 -2.51 -5.73
C MET A 226 -16.52 -3.99 -6.11
N LYS A 227 -16.31 -4.34 -7.38
CA LYS A 227 -16.21 -5.75 -7.82
C LYS A 227 -15.11 -6.50 -7.08
N ALA A 228 -13.93 -5.88 -6.95
CA ALA A 228 -12.80 -6.47 -6.25
C ALA A 228 -13.09 -6.66 -4.75
N LEU A 229 -13.79 -5.73 -4.12
CA LEU A 229 -14.23 -5.83 -2.72
C LEU A 229 -15.25 -6.96 -2.51
N PHE A 230 -16.23 -7.11 -3.40
CA PHE A 230 -17.22 -8.19 -3.31
C PHE A 230 -16.62 -9.57 -3.61
N ALA A 231 -15.57 -9.63 -4.42
CA ALA A 231 -14.86 -10.88 -4.75
C ALA A 231 -13.82 -11.27 -3.69
N SER A 232 -13.37 -10.33 -2.85
CA SER A 232 -12.34 -10.56 -1.83
C SER A 232 -12.99 -10.94 -0.50
N PRO A 233 -12.56 -12.02 0.16
CA PRO A 233 -12.95 -12.27 1.54
C PRO A 233 -12.33 -11.19 2.42
N MET A 234 -13.07 -10.15 2.75
CA MET A 234 -12.67 -9.22 3.80
C MET A 234 -12.77 -9.95 5.13
N CYS A 235 -11.63 -10.30 5.73
CA CYS A 235 -11.58 -10.85 7.07
C CYS A 235 -12.09 -9.81 8.08
N PHE A 236 -13.23 -10.08 8.69
CA PHE A 236 -13.90 -9.21 9.66
C PHE A 236 -13.30 -9.30 11.06
N ASP A 237 -12.47 -10.31 11.37
CA ASP A 237 -11.90 -10.47 12.69
C ASP A 237 -10.41 -10.78 12.62
N SER A 238 -9.62 -9.94 13.27
CA SER A 238 -8.16 -10.08 13.38
C SER A 238 -7.73 -11.25 14.30
N SER A 239 -8.66 -11.95 14.92
CA SER A 239 -8.36 -13.03 15.87
C SER A 239 -8.36 -14.44 15.27
N ASN A 240 -9.03 -14.67 14.12
CA ASN A 240 -9.00 -15.97 13.44
C ASN A 240 -9.07 -15.77 11.91
N PRO A 241 -7.96 -15.93 11.18
CA PRO A 241 -8.04 -16.01 9.73
C PRO A 241 -8.84 -17.27 9.37
N PRO A 242 -9.90 -17.16 8.54
CA PRO A 242 -10.64 -18.34 8.11
C PRO A 242 -9.71 -19.24 7.30
N ASP A 243 -9.76 -20.52 7.59
CA ASP A 243 -9.04 -21.56 6.88
C ASP A 243 -9.55 -21.61 5.43
N ILE A 244 -8.73 -21.13 4.49
CA ILE A 244 -9.13 -20.77 3.09
C ILE A 244 -9.33 -22.02 2.22
N GLN A 245 -9.31 -23.22 2.76
CA GLN A 245 -9.38 -24.47 1.99
C GLN A 245 -10.79 -24.93 1.58
N ASN A 246 -11.87 -24.24 1.97
CA ASN A 246 -13.23 -24.68 1.62
C ASN A 246 -13.93 -23.72 0.65
N GLU A 247 -14.09 -24.15 -0.59
CA GLU A 247 -14.87 -23.48 -1.66
C GLU A 247 -16.36 -23.25 -1.33
N SER A 248 -16.86 -23.76 -0.20
CA SER A 248 -18.25 -23.61 0.24
C SER A 248 -18.56 -22.34 1.05
N MET A 249 -17.60 -21.44 1.24
CA MET A 249 -17.76 -20.25 2.11
C MET A 249 -18.64 -19.13 1.54
N LEU A 250 -19.05 -19.17 0.29
CA LEU A 250 -20.01 -18.19 -0.26
C LEU A 250 -21.40 -18.24 0.43
N ASN A 251 -21.70 -19.30 1.17
CA ASN A 251 -22.99 -19.51 1.85
C ASN A 251 -22.95 -19.25 3.38
N TYR A 252 -21.82 -18.82 3.95
CA TYR A 252 -21.64 -18.77 5.40
C TYR A 252 -21.73 -17.37 6.02
N TYR A 253 -22.15 -16.35 5.27
CA TYR A 253 -22.47 -15.07 5.91
C TYR A 253 -23.90 -15.15 6.45
N PRO A 254 -24.13 -14.91 7.76
CA PRO A 254 -25.49 -14.76 8.27
C PRO A 254 -26.20 -13.70 7.43
N GLU A 255 -27.44 -13.98 7.03
CA GLU A 255 -28.23 -13.14 6.11
C GLU A 255 -28.31 -11.65 6.52
N ASN A 256 -27.93 -11.32 7.73
CA ASN A 256 -28.02 -9.98 8.33
C ASN A 256 -26.67 -9.24 8.49
N THR A 257 -25.54 -9.80 8.04
CA THR A 257 -24.24 -9.10 8.15
C THR A 257 -23.77 -8.64 6.78
N LEU A 258 -23.50 -7.34 6.67
CA LEU A 258 -22.84 -6.80 5.48
C LEU A 258 -21.44 -7.36 5.37
N PRO A 259 -21.07 -7.91 4.21
CA PRO A 259 -19.70 -8.37 3.97
C PRO A 259 -18.69 -7.21 3.91
N LEU A 260 -19.18 -5.95 3.85
CA LEU A 260 -18.36 -4.76 3.77
C LEU A 260 -18.60 -3.82 4.95
N PRO A 261 -17.54 -3.22 5.54
CA PRO A 261 -17.69 -2.20 6.57
C PRO A 261 -18.50 -1.00 6.07
N MET A 262 -19.44 -0.51 6.89
CA MET A 262 -20.30 0.61 6.56
C MET A 262 -19.54 1.87 6.12
N SER A 263 -18.34 2.09 6.67
CA SER A 263 -17.48 3.21 6.28
C SER A 263 -16.97 3.11 4.84
N VAL A 264 -16.80 1.90 4.31
CA VAL A 264 -16.41 1.64 2.91
C VAL A 264 -17.62 1.85 2.01
N VAL A 265 -18.78 1.27 2.39
CA VAL A 265 -20.04 1.43 1.66
C VAL A 265 -20.42 2.91 1.52
N LYS A 266 -20.39 3.65 2.64
CA LYS A 266 -20.62 5.11 2.62
C LYS A 266 -19.68 5.82 1.64
N GLN A 267 -18.40 5.46 1.63
CA GLN A 267 -17.43 6.11 0.77
C GLN A 267 -17.65 5.78 -0.72
N ALA A 268 -18.12 4.57 -1.03
CA ALA A 268 -18.52 4.19 -2.39
C ALA A 268 -19.73 4.99 -2.88
N ILE A 269 -20.76 5.13 -2.04
CA ILE A 269 -21.92 5.98 -2.35
C ILE A 269 -21.47 7.41 -2.66
N LEU A 270 -20.62 7.99 -1.81
CA LEU A 270 -20.10 9.36 -2.01
C LEU A 270 -19.26 9.46 -3.31
N ALA A 271 -18.57 8.40 -3.70
CA ALA A 271 -17.83 8.37 -4.95
C ALA A 271 -18.76 8.40 -6.16
N TYR A 272 -19.78 7.54 -6.22
CA TYR A 272 -20.79 7.57 -7.29
C TYR A 272 -21.56 8.90 -7.33
N MET A 273 -21.99 9.41 -6.18
CA MET A 273 -22.66 10.72 -6.10
C MET A 273 -21.76 11.85 -6.65
N SER A 274 -20.49 11.87 -6.28
CA SER A 274 -19.55 12.89 -6.74
C SER A 274 -19.24 12.81 -8.24
N LEU A 275 -19.45 11.63 -8.83
CA LEU A 275 -19.32 11.39 -10.27
C LEU A 275 -20.67 11.55 -11.02
N HIS A 276 -21.75 11.88 -10.31
CA HIS A 276 -23.13 11.95 -10.83
C HIS A 276 -23.58 10.65 -11.52
N ASP A 277 -23.17 9.51 -10.97
CA ASP A 277 -23.58 8.18 -11.46
C ASP A 277 -24.77 7.68 -10.66
N GLN A 278 -25.99 7.94 -11.19
CA GLN A 278 -27.23 7.49 -10.58
C GLN A 278 -27.35 5.97 -10.55
N ARG A 279 -26.90 5.29 -11.61
CA ARG A 279 -27.00 3.83 -11.72
C ARG A 279 -26.15 3.18 -10.62
N GLY A 280 -24.89 3.55 -10.48
CA GLY A 280 -24.03 3.00 -9.43
C GLY A 280 -24.58 3.24 -8.02
N VAL A 281 -25.18 4.41 -7.79
CA VAL A 281 -25.88 4.71 -6.53
C VAL A 281 -27.07 3.78 -6.33
N GLN A 282 -27.95 3.60 -7.34
CA GLN A 282 -29.14 2.75 -7.26
C GLN A 282 -28.79 1.28 -7.06
N ASP A 283 -27.82 0.75 -7.82
CA ASP A 283 -27.36 -0.63 -7.71
C ASP A 283 -26.82 -0.91 -6.30
N LEU A 284 -26.01 -0.01 -5.76
CA LEU A 284 -25.45 -0.16 -4.41
C LEU A 284 -26.53 -0.07 -3.33
N PHE A 285 -27.54 0.82 -3.49
CA PHE A 285 -28.68 0.90 -2.56
C PHE A 285 -29.60 -0.31 -2.64
N THR A 286 -29.83 -0.86 -3.82
CA THR A 286 -30.58 -2.10 -3.99
C THR A 286 -29.88 -3.22 -3.23
N TRP A 287 -28.56 -3.30 -3.33
CA TRP A 287 -27.76 -4.26 -2.60
C TRP A 287 -27.86 -4.05 -1.08
N ILE A 288 -27.75 -2.79 -0.59
CA ILE A 288 -27.86 -2.44 0.84
C ILE A 288 -29.24 -2.83 1.39
N ARG A 289 -30.33 -2.48 0.68
CA ARG A 289 -31.71 -2.84 1.07
C ARG A 289 -31.92 -4.34 1.16
N LYS A 290 -31.36 -5.09 0.22
CA LYS A 290 -31.42 -6.56 0.24
C LYS A 290 -30.78 -7.15 1.50
N HIS A 291 -29.86 -6.42 2.13
CA HIS A 291 -29.20 -6.81 3.37
C HIS A 291 -29.82 -6.16 4.63
N GLY A 292 -31.01 -5.57 4.51
CA GLY A 292 -31.80 -5.07 5.66
C GLY A 292 -31.28 -3.76 6.29
N ILE A 293 -30.44 -2.99 5.58
CA ILE A 293 -29.85 -1.75 6.11
C ILE A 293 -30.61 -0.54 5.60
N LEU A 294 -30.90 0.39 6.50
CA LEU A 294 -31.58 1.64 6.16
C LEU A 294 -30.56 2.67 5.65
N PRO A 295 -30.90 3.41 4.58
CA PRO A 295 -30.05 4.50 4.07
C PRO A 295 -29.72 5.57 5.12
N THR A 296 -30.63 5.80 6.09
CA THR A 296 -30.44 6.73 7.21
C THR A 296 -29.27 6.37 8.11
N ASP A 297 -28.89 5.09 8.16
CA ASP A 297 -27.79 4.62 8.99
C ASP A 297 -26.41 4.91 8.35
N ILE A 298 -26.42 5.25 7.06
CA ILE A 298 -25.20 5.39 6.25
C ILE A 298 -24.83 6.84 6.00
N LEU A 299 -25.83 7.70 5.71
CA LEU A 299 -25.63 9.07 5.24
C LEU A 299 -26.00 10.08 6.31
N ALA A 300 -25.24 11.17 6.41
CA ALA A 300 -25.63 12.32 7.22
C ALA A 300 -26.83 13.04 6.58
N LYS A 301 -27.60 13.83 7.39
CA LYS A 301 -28.83 14.51 6.92
C LYS A 301 -28.66 15.33 5.64
N ASN A 302 -27.57 16.08 5.51
CA ASN A 302 -27.25 16.88 4.34
C ASN A 302 -26.84 16.02 3.12
N GLU A 303 -26.19 14.89 3.35
CA GLU A 303 -25.85 13.91 2.30
C GLU A 303 -27.13 13.21 1.81
N HIS A 304 -28.08 12.96 2.70
CA HIS A 304 -29.39 12.35 2.41
C HIS A 304 -30.25 13.24 1.49
N ALA A 305 -30.25 14.55 1.70
CA ALA A 305 -30.98 15.50 0.85
C ALA A 305 -30.44 15.50 -0.59
N ASN A 306 -29.10 15.53 -0.74
CA ASN A 306 -28.44 15.44 -2.04
C ASN A 306 -28.67 14.09 -2.71
N PHE A 307 -28.71 13.01 -1.95
CA PHE A 307 -29.02 11.69 -2.42
C PHE A 307 -30.45 11.57 -2.94
N ASN A 308 -31.43 12.03 -2.18
CA ASN A 308 -32.83 12.02 -2.60
C ASN A 308 -33.07 12.84 -3.87
N ALA A 309 -32.41 14.01 -3.99
CA ALA A 309 -32.44 14.83 -5.18
C ALA A 309 -31.89 14.06 -6.42
N LEU A 310 -30.83 13.28 -6.23
CA LEU A 310 -30.18 12.53 -7.29
C LEU A 310 -31.04 11.34 -7.75
N LEU A 311 -31.81 10.71 -6.83
CA LEU A 311 -32.73 9.62 -7.15
C LEU A 311 -34.02 10.10 -7.85
N GLN A 312 -34.40 11.36 -7.67
CA GLN A 312 -35.63 11.92 -8.27
C GLN A 312 -35.43 12.39 -9.73
N ILE A 313 -34.19 12.48 -10.21
CA ILE A 313 -33.92 12.81 -11.61
C ILE A 313 -34.27 11.59 -12.46
N PRO A 314 -35.27 11.68 -13.41
CA PRO A 314 -35.61 10.56 -14.27
C PRO A 314 -34.41 10.18 -15.12
N TYR A 315 -34.20 8.89 -15.27
CA TYR A 315 -33.18 8.36 -16.18
C TYR A 315 -33.50 8.82 -17.59
N PRO A 316 -32.56 9.39 -18.37
CA PRO A 316 -32.79 9.54 -19.79
C PRO A 316 -32.93 8.12 -20.36
N GLU A 317 -34.14 7.77 -20.75
CA GLU A 317 -34.40 6.55 -21.53
C GLU A 317 -33.47 6.63 -22.76
N ASN A 318 -32.56 5.69 -22.87
CA ASN A 318 -31.80 5.52 -24.11
C ASN A 318 -32.84 5.19 -25.19
N HIS A 319 -33.27 6.19 -25.91
CA HIS A 319 -33.90 5.93 -27.20
C HIS A 319 -32.84 5.26 -28.06
N ASP A 320 -32.86 3.93 -28.06
CA ASP A 320 -32.25 3.14 -29.10
C ASP A 320 -32.90 3.59 -30.41
N THR A 321 -32.23 4.50 -31.08
CA THR A 321 -32.52 4.80 -32.49
C THR A 321 -32.02 3.62 -33.30
N SER A 322 -32.79 2.53 -33.29
CA SER A 322 -32.77 1.54 -34.35
C SER A 322 -33.55 2.12 -35.53
N THR A 323 -32.84 2.73 -36.47
CA THR A 323 -33.20 2.81 -37.88
C THR A 323 -31.93 2.76 -38.71
#